data_c871d8665f72d17f04a752d9afdc0d49
#
_entry.id   c871d8665f72d17f04a752d9afdc0d49
#
_cell.length_a   1.000
_cell.length_b   1.000
_cell.length_c   1.000
_cell.angle_alpha   90.00
_cell.angle_beta   90.00
_cell.angle_gamma   90.00
#
_symmetry.space_group_name_H-M   'P 1'
#
loop_
_entity.id
_entity.type
_entity.pdbx_description
1 polymer ?
#
loop_
_entity_poly.entity_id
_entity_poly.type
_entity_poly.pdbx_seq_one_letter_code
_entity_poly.pdbx_strand_id
1 'polypeptide(L)'
;NVVINLKTAMEKSGSSQNIILKADDVITIPKQDNIVSIVGATNYDELYGSKLLENGKINVAFEEGKDALYYINNYAGGIDENGDITRITVEHKNGRVEKAKNMIFYRQYPEVKEGSTINVPFKKKKTKKKKKEEKDINWGDVLKDSIAQATAILSLILLIRSVD
;
A
#
# COMPACT_ATOMS: atom_id res chain seq x y z
N ASN A 1 1.76 5.94 21.23
CA ASN A 1 1.22 7.30 21.23
C ASN A 1 -0.29 7.24 21.01
N VAL A 2 -1.06 7.92 21.86
CA VAL A 2 -2.51 8.07 21.72
C VAL A 2 -2.77 9.46 21.16
N VAL A 3 -3.59 9.56 20.10
CA VAL A 3 -4.00 10.83 19.52
C VAL A 3 -5.41 11.12 19.99
N ILE A 4 -5.62 12.27 20.63
CA ILE A 4 -6.92 12.70 21.15
C ILE A 4 -7.41 13.96 20.43
N ASN A 5 -8.72 14.05 20.26
CA ASN A 5 -9.36 15.30 19.86
C ASN A 5 -9.67 16.10 21.12
N LEU A 6 -8.87 17.11 21.42
CA LEU A 6 -8.99 17.90 22.64
C LEU A 6 -10.36 18.58 22.77
N LYS A 7 -10.91 19.11 21.68
CA LYS A 7 -12.24 19.72 21.67
C LYS A 7 -13.30 18.72 22.12
N THR A 8 -13.31 17.52 21.54
CA THR A 8 -14.26 16.46 21.91
C THR A 8 -14.03 15.98 23.35
N ALA A 9 -12.78 15.91 23.82
CA ALA A 9 -12.45 15.54 25.18
C ALA A 9 -13.02 16.55 26.21
N MET A 10 -12.96 17.84 25.88
CA MET A 10 -13.47 18.91 26.77
C MET A 10 -15.00 19.05 26.72
N GLU A 11 -15.63 18.89 25.55
CA GLU A 11 -17.07 19.10 25.35
C GLU A 11 -17.91 17.89 25.79
N LYS A 12 -17.36 16.68 25.73
CA LYS A 12 -18.07 15.42 26.03
C LYS A 12 -17.40 14.68 27.17
N SER A 13 -17.87 14.94 28.37
CA SER A 13 -17.50 14.17 29.56
C SER A 13 -17.82 12.69 29.36
N GLY A 14 -16.82 11.80 29.54
CA GLY A 14 -16.97 10.36 29.32
C GLY A 14 -16.74 9.88 27.88
N SER A 15 -16.34 10.75 26.96
CA SER A 15 -15.90 10.29 25.64
C SER A 15 -14.59 9.49 25.73
N SER A 16 -14.35 8.59 24.78
CA SER A 16 -13.08 7.87 24.65
C SER A 16 -11.87 8.78 24.39
N GLN A 17 -12.11 10.06 24.09
CA GLN A 17 -11.10 11.09 23.91
C GLN A 17 -10.68 11.74 25.24
N ASN A 18 -11.47 11.57 26.29
CA ASN A 18 -11.18 12.09 27.63
C ASN A 18 -10.40 11.04 28.42
N ILE A 19 -9.10 11.00 28.20
CA ILE A 19 -8.20 10.04 28.84
C ILE A 19 -7.72 10.57 30.20
N ILE A 20 -7.50 9.65 31.13
CA ILE A 20 -6.90 9.96 32.42
C ILE A 20 -5.38 10.00 32.25
N LEU A 21 -4.79 11.16 32.52
CA LEU A 21 -3.33 11.32 32.49
C LEU A 21 -2.71 10.71 33.75
N LYS A 22 -1.55 10.07 33.56
CA LYS A 22 -0.74 9.49 34.62
C LYS A 22 0.54 10.31 34.82
N ALA A 23 1.22 10.07 35.94
CA ALA A 23 2.56 10.62 36.12
C ALA A 23 3.47 10.18 34.95
N ASP A 24 4.31 11.08 34.48
CA ASP A 24 5.25 10.90 33.35
C ASP A 24 4.60 10.86 31.95
N ASP A 25 3.27 11.08 31.82
CA ASP A 25 2.67 11.27 30.52
C ASP A 25 3.12 12.59 29.88
N VAL A 26 3.50 12.52 28.59
CA VAL A 26 3.92 13.69 27.82
C VAL A 26 2.79 14.08 26.86
N ILE A 27 2.34 15.32 26.96
CA ILE A 27 1.36 15.90 26.06
C ILE A 27 2.11 16.73 24.99
N THR A 28 1.99 16.34 23.72
CA THR A 28 2.54 17.09 22.59
C THR A 28 1.43 17.84 21.87
N ILE A 29 1.48 19.16 21.86
CA ILE A 29 0.59 20.02 21.07
C ILE A 29 1.39 20.51 19.87
N PRO A 30 1.09 20.06 18.64
CA PRO A 30 1.85 20.48 17.48
C PRO A 30 1.57 21.97 17.15
N LYS A 31 2.62 22.67 16.71
CA LYS A 31 2.47 24.05 16.21
C LYS A 31 1.67 24.05 14.92
N GLN A 32 0.80 25.04 14.74
CA GLN A 32 0.08 25.24 13.49
C GLN A 32 1.05 25.74 12.42
N ASP A 33 1.15 25.01 11.29
CA ASP A 33 1.92 25.43 10.12
C ASP A 33 0.96 25.36 8.93
N ASN A 34 0.67 26.50 8.33
CA ASN A 34 -0.23 26.60 7.15
C ASN A 34 0.39 26.00 5.88
N ILE A 35 1.09 24.90 6.01
CA ILE A 35 1.74 24.20 4.91
C ILE A 35 1.34 22.74 4.85
N VAL A 36 1.42 22.16 3.66
CA VAL A 36 1.30 20.73 3.38
C VAL A 36 2.57 20.30 2.67
N SER A 37 3.15 19.20 3.10
CA SER A 37 4.32 18.61 2.45
C SER A 37 3.91 17.44 1.57
N ILE A 38 4.47 17.35 0.36
CA ILE A 38 4.25 16.24 -0.56
C ILE A 38 5.58 15.55 -0.80
N VAL A 39 5.61 14.23 -0.70
CA VAL A 39 6.82 13.41 -0.88
C VAL A 39 6.53 12.16 -1.69
N GLY A 40 7.56 11.65 -2.36
CA GLY A 40 7.50 10.36 -3.06
C GLY A 40 7.36 10.47 -4.57
N ALA A 41 6.71 9.49 -5.18
CA ALA A 41 6.66 9.29 -6.62
C ALA A 41 5.65 10.25 -7.30
N THR A 42 6.08 11.48 -7.55
CA THR A 42 5.32 12.52 -8.25
C THR A 42 6.11 13.04 -9.46
N ASN A 43 5.45 13.70 -10.41
CA ASN A 43 6.08 14.27 -11.61
C ASN A 43 6.69 15.67 -11.38
N TYR A 44 6.86 16.08 -10.13
CA TYR A 44 7.36 17.41 -9.80
C TYR A 44 8.75 17.67 -10.39
N ASP A 45 9.65 16.70 -10.32
CA ASP A 45 11.02 16.82 -10.84
C ASP A 45 11.06 17.08 -12.34
N GLU A 46 10.12 16.48 -13.09
CA GLU A 46 10.01 16.67 -14.53
C GLU A 46 9.53 18.08 -14.88
N LEU A 47 8.60 18.63 -14.08
CA LEU A 47 7.98 19.92 -14.36
C LEU A 47 8.81 21.12 -13.86
N TYR A 48 9.42 20.98 -12.69
CA TYR A 48 10.03 22.11 -11.99
C TYR A 48 11.54 21.93 -11.71
N GLY A 49 12.05 20.72 -11.95
CA GLY A 49 13.43 20.36 -11.65
C GLY A 49 13.69 20.06 -10.18
N SER A 50 14.57 19.11 -9.93
CA SER A 50 14.88 18.61 -8.59
C SER A 50 15.52 19.64 -7.64
N LYS A 51 16.07 20.74 -8.19
CA LYS A 51 16.69 21.82 -7.39
C LYS A 51 15.72 22.60 -6.52
N LEU A 52 14.42 22.54 -6.82
CA LEU A 52 13.37 23.24 -6.05
C LEU A 52 12.84 22.39 -4.89
N LEU A 53 13.30 21.15 -4.76
CA LEU A 53 12.90 20.27 -3.66
C LEU A 53 13.73 20.59 -2.41
N GLU A 54 13.10 21.09 -1.40
CA GLU A 54 13.72 21.20 -0.08
C GLU A 54 13.70 19.83 0.61
N ASN A 55 14.87 19.19 0.74
CA ASN A 55 15.01 17.87 1.36
C ASN A 55 14.12 16.79 0.73
N GLY A 56 13.86 16.85 -0.58
CA GLY A 56 12.99 15.89 -1.28
C GLY A 56 11.50 16.06 -0.97
N LYS A 57 11.11 17.23 -0.46
CA LYS A 57 9.72 17.58 -0.13
C LYS A 57 9.27 18.81 -0.91
N ILE A 58 8.04 18.77 -1.33
CA ILE A 58 7.34 19.93 -1.91
C ILE A 58 6.49 20.52 -0.80
N ASN A 59 6.75 21.75 -0.41
CA ASN A 59 5.97 22.45 0.60
C ASN A 59 5.04 23.46 -0.09
N VAL A 60 3.74 23.31 0.16
CA VAL A 60 2.69 24.14 -0.44
C VAL A 60 1.78 24.72 0.65
N ALA A 61 1.06 25.79 0.33
CA ALA A 61 0.09 26.35 1.25
C ALA A 61 -1.07 25.37 1.51
N PHE A 62 -1.55 25.33 2.76
CA PHE A 62 -2.71 24.57 3.11
C PHE A 62 -4.00 25.22 2.59
N GLU A 63 -4.89 24.42 2.03
CA GLU A 63 -6.24 24.78 1.62
C GLU A 63 -7.26 23.86 2.30
N GLU A 64 -8.23 24.45 2.96
CA GLU A 64 -9.25 23.71 3.69
C GLU A 64 -10.16 22.88 2.78
N GLY A 65 -10.56 21.69 3.22
CA GLY A 65 -11.50 20.82 2.50
C GLY A 65 -10.92 20.14 1.26
N LYS A 66 -9.60 20.14 1.08
CA LYS A 66 -8.93 19.45 -0.03
C LYS A 66 -8.39 18.12 0.38
N ASP A 67 -8.44 17.15 -0.55
CA ASP A 67 -7.89 15.81 -0.36
C ASP A 67 -6.46 15.68 -0.90
N ALA A 68 -5.82 14.55 -0.63
CA ALA A 68 -4.45 14.29 -1.05
C ALA A 68 -4.29 14.32 -2.58
N LEU A 69 -5.28 13.85 -3.35
CA LEU A 69 -5.19 13.84 -4.81
C LEU A 69 -5.20 15.25 -5.39
N TYR A 70 -6.00 16.14 -4.80
CA TYR A 70 -6.01 17.56 -5.19
C TYR A 70 -4.60 18.16 -5.11
N TYR A 71 -3.91 17.97 -3.98
CA TYR A 71 -2.55 18.52 -3.80
C TYR A 71 -1.55 17.91 -4.77
N ILE A 72 -1.60 16.61 -4.98
CA ILE A 72 -0.70 15.91 -5.89
C ILE A 72 -0.86 16.44 -7.32
N ASN A 73 -2.10 16.61 -7.79
CA ASN A 73 -2.37 17.04 -9.15
C ASN A 73 -2.04 18.52 -9.39
N ASN A 74 -2.36 19.38 -8.41
CA ASN A 74 -2.22 20.83 -8.60
C ASN A 74 -0.82 21.35 -8.29
N TYR A 75 -0.09 20.67 -7.40
CA TYR A 75 1.20 21.17 -6.90
C TYR A 75 2.38 20.25 -7.16
N ALA A 76 2.15 18.97 -7.41
CA ALA A 76 3.22 17.99 -7.63
C ALA A 76 3.24 17.40 -9.04
N GLY A 77 2.49 17.98 -9.99
CA GLY A 77 2.46 17.51 -11.37
C GLY A 77 1.79 16.15 -11.58
N GLY A 78 1.04 15.67 -10.57
CA GLY A 78 0.43 14.35 -10.60
C GLY A 78 1.34 13.25 -10.06
N ILE A 79 0.89 12.02 -10.23
CA ILE A 79 1.59 10.82 -9.76
C ILE A 79 2.49 10.31 -10.88
N ASP A 80 3.77 10.07 -10.58
CA ASP A 80 4.73 9.45 -11.49
C ASP A 80 4.27 8.06 -11.96
N GLU A 81 4.72 7.62 -13.14
CA GLU A 81 4.39 6.30 -13.70
C GLU A 81 4.74 5.14 -12.76
N ASN A 82 5.79 5.31 -11.93
CA ASN A 82 6.22 4.36 -10.92
C ASN A 82 5.49 4.54 -9.57
N GLY A 83 4.62 5.55 -9.45
CA GLY A 83 3.86 5.85 -8.25
C GLY A 83 2.69 4.87 -8.04
N ASP A 84 2.44 4.53 -6.78
CA ASP A 84 1.33 3.65 -6.40
C ASP A 84 0.14 4.44 -5.89
N ILE A 85 -0.76 4.78 -6.79
CA ILE A 85 -2.00 5.51 -6.51
C ILE A 85 -2.90 4.82 -5.46
N THR A 86 -2.73 3.50 -5.26
CA THR A 86 -3.58 2.73 -4.35
C THR A 86 -3.14 2.82 -2.90
N ARG A 87 -1.90 3.26 -2.67
CA ARG A 87 -1.27 3.28 -1.34
C ARG A 87 -0.88 4.68 -0.87
N ILE A 88 -1.47 5.72 -1.45
CA ILE A 88 -1.27 7.09 -0.99
C ILE A 88 -1.69 7.21 0.47
N THR A 89 -0.85 7.85 1.28
CA THR A 89 -1.10 8.09 2.69
C THR A 89 -0.94 9.57 3.02
N VAL A 90 -1.71 10.02 4.00
CA VAL A 90 -1.58 11.34 4.62
C VAL A 90 -1.20 11.13 6.07
N GLU A 91 -0.05 11.62 6.47
CA GLU A 91 0.40 11.67 7.84
C GLU A 91 0.10 13.06 8.40
N HIS A 92 -0.77 13.12 9.39
CA HIS A 92 -1.11 14.35 10.07
C HIS A 92 -0.06 14.71 11.12
N LYS A 93 0.05 15.98 11.45
CA LYS A 93 1.02 16.50 12.41
C LYS A 93 0.96 15.84 13.80
N ASN A 94 -0.18 15.29 14.16
CA ASN A 94 -0.39 14.54 15.40
C ASN A 94 0.05 13.06 15.31
N GLY A 95 0.70 12.63 14.21
CA GLY A 95 1.16 11.26 13.97
C GLY A 95 0.08 10.30 13.47
N ARG A 96 -1.16 10.77 13.26
CA ARG A 96 -2.21 9.94 12.66
C ARG A 96 -1.95 9.77 11.18
N VAL A 97 -2.01 8.52 10.70
CA VAL A 97 -1.84 8.19 9.28
C VAL A 97 -3.16 7.70 8.70
N GLU A 98 -3.61 8.34 7.64
CA GLU A 98 -4.77 7.93 6.87
C GLU A 98 -4.34 7.44 5.48
N LYS A 99 -5.04 6.42 4.95
CA LYS A 99 -4.74 5.81 3.64
C LYS A 99 -5.88 6.02 2.68
N ALA A 100 -5.55 6.08 1.39
CA ALA A 100 -6.55 6.00 0.33
C ALA A 100 -7.36 4.70 0.45
N LYS A 101 -8.68 4.82 0.34
CA LYS A 101 -9.63 3.69 0.38
C LYS A 101 -10.05 3.33 -1.03
N ASN A 102 -9.84 2.07 -1.41
CA ASN A 102 -10.29 1.57 -2.69
C ASN A 102 -11.73 1.06 -2.55
N MET A 103 -12.68 1.76 -3.17
CA MET A 103 -14.06 1.33 -3.31
C MET A 103 -14.24 0.60 -4.65
N ILE A 104 -15.37 -0.09 -4.84
CA ILE A 104 -15.61 -0.90 -6.05
C ILE A 104 -15.54 -0.06 -7.33
N PHE A 105 -16.11 1.16 -7.32
CA PHE A 105 -16.22 2.01 -8.50
C PHE A 105 -15.38 3.29 -8.43
N TYR A 106 -14.88 3.68 -7.26
CA TYR A 106 -14.10 4.90 -7.09
C TYR A 106 -13.07 4.73 -5.97
N ARG A 107 -12.15 5.68 -5.88
CA ARG A 107 -11.16 5.74 -4.81
C ARG A 107 -11.36 7.01 -4.02
N GLN A 108 -11.40 6.88 -2.71
CA GLN A 108 -11.49 7.99 -1.77
C GLN A 108 -10.09 8.27 -1.22
N TYR A 109 -9.66 9.51 -1.36
CA TYR A 109 -8.40 9.98 -0.79
C TYR A 109 -8.63 10.64 0.55
N PRO A 110 -7.65 10.56 1.48
CA PRO A 110 -7.76 11.23 2.78
C PRO A 110 -7.83 12.75 2.60
N GLU A 111 -8.65 13.39 3.44
CA GLU A 111 -8.64 14.84 3.61
C GLU A 111 -7.31 15.28 4.23
N VAL A 112 -6.76 16.36 3.71
CA VAL A 112 -5.48 16.91 4.17
C VAL A 112 -5.74 18.01 5.19
N LYS A 113 -4.98 18.01 6.28
CA LYS A 113 -5.03 19.04 7.32
C LYS A 113 -3.73 19.84 7.35
N GLU A 114 -3.76 20.96 8.00
CA GLU A 114 -2.56 21.78 8.21
C GLU A 114 -1.39 20.96 8.78
N GLY A 115 -0.20 21.18 8.25
CA GLY A 115 1.02 20.49 8.67
C GLY A 115 1.07 19.01 8.33
N SER A 116 0.17 18.53 7.46
CA SER A 116 0.19 17.13 7.01
C SER A 116 1.27 16.87 5.97
N THR A 117 1.73 15.63 5.92
CA THR A 117 2.62 15.13 4.86
C THR A 117 1.87 14.09 4.01
N ILE A 118 1.78 14.35 2.72
CA ILE A 118 1.23 13.44 1.72
C ILE A 118 2.38 12.59 1.19
N ASN A 119 2.26 11.27 1.30
CA ASN A 119 3.26 10.34 0.78
C ASN A 119 2.70 9.53 -0.38
N VAL A 120 3.35 9.63 -1.54
CA VAL A 120 3.06 8.84 -2.74
C VAL A 120 4.12 7.74 -2.85
N PRO A 121 3.82 6.51 -2.46
CA PRO A 121 4.80 5.43 -2.48
C PRO A 121 5.07 4.96 -3.91
N PHE A 122 6.28 4.42 -4.15
CA PHE A 122 6.60 3.73 -5.39
C PHE A 122 5.88 2.37 -5.46
N LYS A 123 5.55 1.93 -6.67
CA LYS A 123 5.05 0.57 -6.92
C LYS A 123 6.08 -0.43 -6.41
N LYS A 124 5.62 -1.45 -5.70
CA LYS A 124 6.48 -2.58 -5.34
C LYS A 124 6.95 -3.23 -6.64
N LYS A 125 8.26 -3.32 -6.85
CA LYS A 125 8.80 -4.19 -7.91
C LYS A 125 8.19 -5.57 -7.71
N LYS A 126 7.41 -6.04 -8.69
CA LYS A 126 6.97 -7.43 -8.69
C LYS A 126 8.27 -8.25 -8.74
N THR A 127 8.70 -8.78 -7.61
CA THR A 127 9.63 -9.90 -7.62
C THR A 127 8.94 -10.94 -8.50
N LYS A 128 9.48 -11.17 -9.71
CA LYS A 128 9.06 -12.31 -10.52
C LYS A 128 9.17 -13.48 -9.55
N LYS A 129 8.05 -13.98 -9.03
CA LYS A 129 8.03 -15.32 -8.43
C LYS A 129 8.74 -16.15 -9.48
N LYS A 130 9.92 -16.74 -9.14
CA LYS A 130 10.54 -17.74 -10.00
C LYS A 130 9.38 -18.61 -10.42
N LYS A 131 9.02 -18.58 -11.73
CA LYS A 131 8.17 -19.62 -12.28
C LYS A 131 8.81 -20.87 -11.72
N LYS A 132 8.10 -21.64 -10.88
CA LYS A 132 8.45 -23.02 -10.70
C LYS A 132 8.67 -23.49 -12.13
N GLU A 133 9.89 -23.92 -12.44
CA GLU A 133 10.13 -24.60 -13.69
C GLU A 133 9.01 -25.63 -13.76
N GLU A 134 8.01 -25.36 -14.60
CA GLU A 134 7.14 -26.42 -15.06
C GLU A 134 8.13 -27.38 -15.68
N LYS A 135 8.44 -28.46 -14.94
CA LYS A 135 9.15 -29.60 -15.52
C LYS A 135 8.31 -29.92 -16.74
N ASP A 136 8.88 -29.67 -17.91
CA ASP A 136 8.26 -30.09 -19.16
C ASP A 136 7.98 -31.58 -18.98
N ILE A 137 6.70 -31.90 -18.77
CA ILE A 137 6.26 -33.28 -18.65
C ILE A 137 6.51 -33.90 -20.01
N ASN A 138 7.54 -34.71 -20.10
CA ASN A 138 7.79 -35.46 -21.32
C ASN A 138 6.70 -36.51 -21.45
N TRP A 139 5.63 -36.15 -22.13
CA TRP A 139 4.48 -37.03 -22.35
C TRP A 139 4.88 -38.34 -23.01
N GLY A 140 5.98 -38.37 -23.75
CA GLY A 140 6.53 -39.60 -24.30
C GLY A 140 6.98 -40.60 -23.25
N ASP A 141 7.59 -40.13 -22.17
CA ASP A 141 8.05 -41.01 -21.07
C ASP A 141 6.85 -41.44 -20.19
N VAL A 142 5.89 -40.55 -19.96
CA VAL A 142 4.64 -40.90 -19.22
C VAL A 142 3.85 -41.97 -19.96
N LEU A 143 3.75 -41.87 -21.30
CA LEU A 143 3.06 -42.89 -22.11
C LEU A 143 3.82 -44.23 -22.12
N LYS A 144 5.16 -44.24 -22.22
CA LYS A 144 5.96 -45.46 -22.12
C LYS A 144 5.77 -46.19 -20.80
N ASP A 145 5.84 -45.46 -19.70
CA ASP A 145 5.65 -46.03 -18.35
C ASP A 145 4.22 -46.58 -18.19
N SER A 146 3.22 -45.90 -18.72
CA SER A 146 1.82 -46.36 -18.65
C SER A 146 1.61 -47.63 -19.48
N ILE A 147 2.20 -47.73 -20.68
CA ILE A 147 2.14 -48.91 -21.54
C ILE A 147 2.88 -50.09 -20.89
N ALA A 148 4.06 -49.84 -20.30
CA ALA A 148 4.80 -50.88 -19.59
C ALA A 148 4.05 -51.46 -18.42
N GLN A 149 3.37 -50.63 -17.62
CA GLN A 149 2.53 -51.07 -16.53
C GLN A 149 1.31 -51.90 -16.99
N ALA A 150 0.63 -51.46 -18.05
CA ALA A 150 -0.50 -52.17 -18.62
C ALA A 150 -0.09 -53.54 -19.17
N THR A 151 1.08 -53.62 -19.82
CA THR A 151 1.63 -54.86 -20.35
C THR A 151 1.99 -55.85 -19.24
N ALA A 152 2.58 -55.34 -18.14
CA ALA A 152 2.90 -56.19 -16.96
C ALA A 152 1.65 -56.78 -16.32
N ILE A 153 0.59 -55.99 -16.18
CA ILE A 153 -0.71 -56.46 -15.63
C ILE A 153 -1.34 -57.50 -16.54
N LEU A 154 -1.32 -57.24 -17.87
CA LEU A 154 -1.88 -58.21 -18.83
C LEU A 154 -1.13 -59.52 -18.82
N SER A 155 0.22 -59.50 -18.74
CA SER A 155 1.06 -60.69 -18.64
C SER A 155 0.76 -61.49 -17.38
N LEU A 156 0.54 -60.79 -16.24
CA LEU A 156 0.18 -61.44 -14.98
C LEU A 156 -1.21 -62.14 -15.07
N ILE A 157 -2.20 -61.50 -15.69
CA ILE A 157 -3.53 -62.08 -15.90
C ILE A 157 -3.45 -63.31 -16.79
N LEU A 158 -2.67 -63.25 -17.87
CA LEU A 158 -2.48 -64.39 -18.76
C LEU A 158 -1.78 -65.57 -18.05
N LEU A 159 -0.80 -65.28 -17.21
CA LEU A 159 -0.10 -66.29 -16.44
C LEU A 159 -1.02 -67.00 -15.44
N ILE A 160 -1.88 -66.26 -14.73
CA ILE A 160 -2.86 -66.83 -13.81
C ILE A 160 -3.85 -67.75 -14.56
N ARG A 161 -4.31 -67.29 -15.77
CA ARG A 161 -5.24 -68.06 -16.56
C ARG A 161 -4.66 -69.32 -17.23
N SER A 162 -3.33 -69.43 -17.32
CA SER A 162 -2.66 -70.57 -17.90
C SER A 162 -2.37 -71.70 -16.86
N VAL A 163 -2.62 -71.41 -15.59
CA VAL A 163 -2.39 -72.36 -14.49
C VAL A 163 -3.68 -73.06 -14.05
N ASP A 164 -4.84 -72.59 -14.46
CA ASP A 164 -6.15 -73.24 -14.35
C ASP A 164 -6.45 -74.12 -15.59
#